data_19f4ee28404e1864d09f8e5e7e1fcd7c
#
_entry.id   19f4ee28404e1864d09f8e5e7e1fcd7c
#
_cell.length_a   1.000
_cell.length_b   1.000
_cell.length_c   1.000
_cell.angle_alpha   90.00
_cell.angle_beta   90.00
_cell.angle_gamma   90.00
#
_symmetry.space_group_name_H-M   'P 1'
#
loop_
_entity.id
_entity.type
_entity.pdbx_description
1 polymer ?
#
loop_
_entity_poly.entity_id
_entity_poly.type
_entity_poly.pdbx_seq_one_letter_code
_entity_poly.pdbx_strand_id
1 'polypeptide(L)'
;MVGDASGRLSPETLTRTSEHDGRLGHLSSIAGYGGRMPARPTPEAIAPGQESVWDYPRPPSIVASDEQILIRLGGVDICETNTSWRILETSHPPTYYLPRAAFSDGALVPSHGHSFCEWKGQASYLDVVGGPKIARLVAWYYPNPEPHYAAIRGHVAVYAVLMDECLVDGERVVPQPGGFYGGWITSNVVGPFRGIPGSSGW
;
A
#
# COMPACT_ATOMS: atom_id res chain seq x y z
N MET A 1 7.86 -0.87 -60.72
CA MET A 1 7.56 -2.30 -60.64
C MET A 1 7.17 -2.53 -59.16
N VAL A 2 5.95 -2.32 -58.79
CA VAL A 2 4.75 -3.17 -58.76
C VAL A 2 5.00 -4.48 -57.97
N GLY A 3 4.29 -4.64 -56.88
CA GLY A 3 4.16 -5.86 -56.11
C GLY A 3 3.32 -5.64 -54.86
N ASP A 4 2.00 -5.49 -55.08
CA ASP A 4 0.93 -5.59 -54.07
C ASP A 4 0.73 -7.06 -53.65
N ALA A 5 0.48 -7.34 -52.37
CA ALA A 5 -0.15 -8.59 -51.94
C ALA A 5 -0.91 -8.37 -50.64
N SER A 6 -2.16 -7.97 -50.83
CA SER A 6 -3.23 -8.06 -49.82
C SER A 6 -3.65 -9.51 -49.56
N GLY A 7 -3.60 -9.97 -48.32
CA GLY A 7 -4.16 -11.25 -47.84
C GLY A 7 -5.19 -11.03 -46.76
N ARG A 8 -6.47 -10.92 -47.12
CA ARG A 8 -7.62 -11.01 -46.19
C ARG A 8 -7.90 -12.48 -45.91
N LEU A 9 -8.09 -12.80 -44.65
CA LEU A 9 -8.78 -14.02 -44.21
C LEU A 9 -10.03 -13.64 -43.44
N SER A 10 -11.16 -14.15 -43.91
CA SER A 10 -12.51 -13.97 -43.39
C SER A 10 -12.78 -14.94 -42.22
N PRO A 11 -13.78 -14.67 -41.35
CA PRO A 11 -14.08 -15.48 -40.19
C PRO A 11 -15.05 -16.62 -40.57
N GLU A 12 -14.77 -17.84 -40.12
CA GLU A 12 -15.70 -18.95 -40.18
C GLU A 12 -16.55 -19.04 -38.92
N THR A 13 -17.82 -18.93 -39.15
CA THR A 13 -18.94 -19.16 -38.23
C THR A 13 -19.16 -20.67 -38.06
N LEU A 14 -19.11 -21.16 -36.84
CA LEU A 14 -19.60 -22.50 -36.50
C LEU A 14 -20.74 -22.39 -35.50
N THR A 15 -21.94 -22.46 -36.07
CA THR A 15 -23.18 -22.80 -35.38
C THR A 15 -23.23 -24.30 -35.08
N ARG A 16 -23.55 -24.65 -33.86
CA ARG A 16 -23.99 -26.00 -33.52
C ARG A 16 -25.23 -25.93 -32.62
N THR A 17 -26.27 -26.48 -33.14
CA THR A 17 -27.62 -26.61 -32.65
C THR A 17 -27.75 -27.54 -31.42
N SER A 18 -28.74 -27.22 -30.65
CA SER A 18 -29.34 -27.86 -29.49
C SER A 18 -29.75 -29.32 -29.66
N GLU A 19 -29.71 -30.07 -28.57
CA GLU A 19 -30.80 -31.00 -28.27
C GLU A 19 -31.03 -31.08 -26.75
N HIS A 20 -32.31 -31.03 -26.41
CA HIS A 20 -32.88 -31.21 -25.08
C HIS A 20 -32.72 -32.65 -24.61
N ASP A 21 -32.33 -32.85 -23.34
CA ASP A 21 -32.92 -33.97 -22.60
C ASP A 21 -33.10 -33.57 -21.13
N GLY A 22 -34.37 -33.65 -20.72
CA GLY A 22 -34.81 -33.31 -19.38
C GLY A 22 -34.58 -34.48 -18.41
N ARG A 23 -33.93 -34.18 -17.28
CA ARG A 23 -34.09 -34.96 -16.05
C ARG A 23 -34.14 -34.04 -14.84
N LEU A 24 -35.32 -33.99 -14.24
CA LEU A 24 -35.54 -33.58 -12.86
C LEU A 24 -34.70 -34.48 -11.92
N GLY A 25 -33.84 -33.90 -11.16
CA GLY A 25 -33.04 -34.64 -10.19
C GLY A 25 -32.37 -33.78 -9.15
N HIS A 26 -32.93 -33.71 -7.98
CA HIS A 26 -32.37 -33.38 -6.68
C HIS A 26 -31.97 -31.93 -6.40
N LEU A 27 -32.83 -31.28 -5.64
CA LEU A 27 -32.47 -30.22 -4.68
C LEU A 27 -31.42 -30.74 -3.70
N SER A 28 -30.16 -30.53 -4.00
CA SER A 28 -29.08 -30.66 -3.03
C SER A 28 -28.89 -29.32 -2.34
N SER A 29 -29.20 -29.32 -1.06
CA SER A 29 -28.86 -28.38 -0.02
C SER A 29 -27.67 -27.48 -0.37
N ILE A 30 -27.93 -26.19 -0.57
CA ILE A 30 -26.90 -25.16 -0.45
C ILE A 30 -26.50 -25.10 1.02
N ALA A 31 -25.50 -25.92 1.40
CA ALA A 31 -24.83 -25.80 2.66
C ALA A 31 -24.24 -24.38 2.68
N GLY A 32 -24.76 -23.56 3.60
CA GLY A 32 -24.34 -22.18 3.76
C GLY A 32 -22.82 -22.10 3.90
N TYR A 33 -22.19 -21.32 3.04
CA TYR A 33 -20.85 -20.77 3.29
C TYR A 33 -20.93 -19.83 4.50
N GLY A 34 -21.07 -20.41 5.67
CA GLY A 34 -20.79 -19.76 6.94
C GLY A 34 -19.28 -19.58 7.07
N GLY A 35 -18.68 -18.75 6.24
CA GLY A 35 -17.31 -18.32 6.40
C GLY A 35 -17.21 -17.61 7.75
N ARG A 36 -16.71 -18.34 8.75
CA ARG A 36 -16.38 -17.74 10.06
C ARG A 36 -15.44 -16.58 9.78
N MET A 37 -15.91 -15.35 10.04
CA MET A 37 -15.04 -14.18 10.01
C MET A 37 -13.76 -14.52 10.78
N PRO A 38 -12.57 -14.30 10.22
CA PRO A 38 -11.35 -14.56 10.96
C PRO A 38 -11.40 -13.82 12.28
N ALA A 39 -11.16 -14.54 13.37
CA ALA A 39 -11.22 -13.95 14.71
C ALA A 39 -10.17 -12.83 14.78
N ARG A 40 -10.56 -11.69 15.36
CA ARG A 40 -9.62 -10.62 15.69
C ARG A 40 -8.49 -11.24 16.52
N PRO A 41 -7.21 -11.05 16.16
CA PRO A 41 -6.11 -11.59 16.94
C PRO A 41 -6.07 -10.92 18.32
N THR A 42 -5.45 -11.58 19.27
CA THR A 42 -5.15 -10.97 20.57
C THR A 42 -4.00 -9.98 20.36
N PRO A 43 -4.19 -8.68 20.70
CA PRO A 43 -3.09 -7.72 20.68
C PRO A 43 -1.94 -8.18 21.57
N GLU A 44 -0.72 -7.90 21.16
CA GLU A 44 0.46 -8.13 21.99
C GLU A 44 0.48 -7.16 23.17
N ALA A 45 1.12 -7.56 24.27
CA ALA A 45 1.27 -6.69 25.43
C ALA A 45 2.23 -5.54 25.12
N ILE A 46 1.86 -4.32 25.53
CA ILE A 46 2.68 -3.12 25.34
C ILE A 46 3.55 -2.85 26.59
N ALA A 47 4.78 -2.41 26.36
CA ALA A 47 5.65 -1.85 27.39
C ALA A 47 5.47 -0.33 27.51
N PRO A 48 5.95 0.31 28.58
CA PRO A 48 5.95 1.78 28.68
C PRO A 48 6.63 2.43 27.46
N GLY A 49 5.95 3.41 26.85
CA GLY A 49 6.42 4.12 25.65
C GLY A 49 6.07 3.44 24.34
N GLN A 50 5.48 2.26 24.35
CA GLN A 50 4.97 1.60 23.15
C GLN A 50 3.49 1.91 22.90
N GLU A 51 3.09 1.82 21.63
CA GLU A 51 1.71 1.93 21.18
C GLU A 51 1.27 0.64 20.45
N SER A 52 0.05 0.19 20.70
CA SER A 52 -0.53 -0.95 19.98
C SER A 52 -1.27 -0.47 18.76
N VAL A 53 -1.01 -1.08 17.61
CA VAL A 53 -1.78 -0.80 16.38
C VAL A 53 -3.26 -1.18 16.49
N TRP A 54 -3.62 -1.93 17.53
CA TRP A 54 -5.01 -2.34 17.78
C TRP A 54 -5.82 -1.29 18.55
N ASP A 55 -5.14 -0.25 19.08
CA ASP A 55 -5.75 0.92 19.69
C ASP A 55 -5.96 2.06 18.68
N TYR A 56 -5.41 1.92 17.45
CA TYR A 56 -5.62 2.91 16.40
C TYR A 56 -7.07 2.87 15.88
N PRO A 57 -7.62 4.03 15.51
CA PRO A 57 -9.01 4.12 15.07
C PRO A 57 -9.23 3.66 13.63
N ARG A 58 -10.50 3.43 13.29
CA ARG A 58 -11.00 3.33 11.93
C ARG A 58 -12.33 4.12 11.85
N PRO A 59 -12.42 5.16 11.03
CA PRO A 59 -11.46 5.68 10.03
C PRO A 59 -10.09 6.02 10.62
N PRO A 60 -9.01 5.94 9.80
CA PRO A 60 -7.65 6.25 10.26
C PRO A 60 -7.52 7.67 10.80
N SER A 61 -6.77 7.86 11.87
CA SER A 61 -6.40 9.19 12.35
C SER A 61 -5.14 9.71 11.67
N ILE A 62 -4.99 11.04 11.69
CA ILE A 62 -3.81 11.75 11.23
C ILE A 62 -3.19 12.49 12.41
N VAL A 63 -1.90 12.25 12.66
CA VAL A 63 -1.15 12.81 13.80
C VAL A 63 0.15 13.41 13.30
N ALA A 64 0.46 14.63 13.72
CA ALA A 64 1.76 15.23 13.45
C ALA A 64 2.85 14.48 14.23
N SER A 65 4.04 14.37 13.63
CA SER A 65 5.22 13.76 14.27
C SER A 65 6.44 14.64 14.03
N ASP A 66 7.26 14.75 15.07
CA ASP A 66 8.56 15.43 15.08
C ASP A 66 9.74 14.45 15.14
N GLU A 67 9.45 13.14 14.98
CA GLU A 67 10.46 12.10 14.87
C GLU A 67 11.42 12.38 13.70
N GLN A 68 12.71 12.16 13.92
CA GLN A 68 13.73 12.33 12.88
C GLN A 68 13.65 11.19 11.88
N ILE A 69 13.32 11.52 10.64
CA ILE A 69 13.23 10.58 9.54
C ILE A 69 14.44 10.74 8.61
N LEU A 70 15.04 9.60 8.24
CA LEU A 70 16.08 9.53 7.22
C LEU A 70 15.78 8.39 6.25
N ILE A 71 15.88 8.65 4.93
CA ILE A 71 15.73 7.62 3.89
C ILE A 71 16.97 7.60 3.02
N ARG A 72 17.51 6.40 2.78
CA ARG A 72 18.66 6.13 1.90
C ARG A 72 18.28 5.27 0.73
N LEU A 73 18.83 5.60 -0.43
CA LEU A 73 18.75 4.79 -1.63
C LEU A 73 20.02 4.97 -2.47
N GLY A 74 20.60 3.87 -2.98
CA GLY A 74 21.79 3.93 -3.81
C GLY A 74 23.03 4.51 -3.09
N GLY A 75 23.07 4.37 -1.77
CA GLY A 75 24.18 4.84 -0.92
C GLY A 75 24.14 6.34 -0.60
N VAL A 76 23.06 7.05 -0.94
CA VAL A 76 22.89 8.47 -0.65
C VAL A 76 21.64 8.74 0.18
N ASP A 77 21.67 9.78 1.00
CA ASP A 77 20.52 10.25 1.74
C ASP A 77 19.59 11.03 0.78
N ILE A 78 18.36 10.55 0.61
CA ILE A 78 17.39 11.12 -0.34
C ILE A 78 16.27 11.91 0.32
N CYS A 79 16.08 11.73 1.63
CA CYS A 79 15.13 12.48 2.43
C CYS A 79 15.61 12.54 3.87
N GLU A 80 15.60 13.75 4.46
CA GLU A 80 15.84 13.96 5.87
C GLU A 80 14.86 15.03 6.38
N THR A 81 14.13 14.73 7.47
CA THR A 81 13.17 15.65 8.06
C THR A 81 12.80 15.25 9.49
N ASN A 82 12.42 16.22 10.30
CA ASN A 82 11.76 16.01 11.60
C ASN A 82 10.33 16.52 11.59
N THR A 83 9.73 16.63 10.42
CA THR A 83 8.34 17.06 10.27
C THR A 83 7.63 16.06 9.38
N SER A 84 6.63 15.35 9.92
CA SER A 84 5.87 14.37 9.19
C SER A 84 4.44 14.26 9.70
N TRP A 85 3.60 13.55 8.95
CA TRP A 85 2.30 13.08 9.40
C TRP A 85 2.30 11.56 9.48
N ARG A 86 1.81 11.03 10.60
CA ARG A 86 1.55 9.60 10.78
C ARG A 86 0.07 9.33 10.53
N ILE A 87 -0.23 8.40 9.65
CA ILE A 87 -1.57 7.84 9.51
C ILE A 87 -1.63 6.56 10.34
N LEU A 88 -2.54 6.55 11.31
CA LEU A 88 -2.73 5.49 12.28
C LEU A 88 -4.06 4.78 12.00
N GLU A 89 -3.99 3.53 11.56
CA GLU A 89 -5.16 2.70 11.23
C GLU A 89 -5.08 1.36 11.98
N THR A 90 -6.19 0.95 12.56
CA THR A 90 -6.30 -0.35 13.28
C THR A 90 -5.60 -1.46 12.51
N SER A 91 -4.77 -2.24 13.19
CA SER A 91 -3.98 -3.37 12.70
C SER A 91 -2.81 -3.03 11.76
N HIS A 92 -2.58 -1.77 11.41
CA HIS A 92 -1.46 -1.34 10.57
C HIS A 92 -0.43 -0.56 11.38
N PRO A 93 0.87 -0.79 11.18
CA PRO A 93 1.87 0.14 11.69
C PRO A 93 1.71 1.51 11.02
N PRO A 94 2.21 2.59 11.65
CA PRO A 94 2.08 3.94 11.11
C PRO A 94 2.59 4.05 9.69
N THR A 95 1.84 4.75 8.83
CA THR A 95 2.34 5.19 7.53
C THR A 95 2.77 6.64 7.64
N TYR A 96 4.06 6.89 7.37
CA TYR A 96 4.65 8.22 7.43
C TYR A 96 4.45 8.95 6.10
N TYR A 97 3.96 10.19 6.18
CA TYR A 97 3.84 11.12 5.07
C TYR A 97 4.82 12.27 5.29
N LEU A 98 5.82 12.37 4.44
CA LEU A 98 6.97 13.27 4.55
C LEU A 98 6.78 14.46 3.60
N PRO A 99 7.17 15.68 4.00
CA PRO A 99 7.10 16.83 3.11
C PRO A 99 7.84 16.55 1.79
N ARG A 100 7.20 16.82 0.66
CA ARG A 100 7.86 16.64 -0.64
C ARG A 100 9.15 17.45 -0.77
N ALA A 101 9.19 18.61 -0.12
CA ALA A 101 10.37 19.47 -0.09
C ALA A 101 11.55 18.92 0.73
N ALA A 102 11.32 17.88 1.55
CA ALA A 102 12.38 17.23 2.32
C ALA A 102 13.19 16.21 1.50
N PHE A 103 12.70 15.87 0.30
CA PHE A 103 13.42 15.00 -0.61
C PHE A 103 14.44 15.79 -1.42
N SER A 104 15.60 15.19 -1.65
CA SER A 104 16.65 15.76 -2.50
C SER A 104 16.13 16.04 -3.91
N ASP A 105 16.68 17.05 -4.56
CA ASP A 105 16.29 17.41 -5.93
C ASP A 105 16.45 16.22 -6.88
N GLY A 106 15.39 15.94 -7.64
CA GLY A 106 15.35 14.80 -8.57
C GLY A 106 15.12 13.43 -7.93
N ALA A 107 15.03 13.31 -6.61
CA ALA A 107 14.77 12.03 -5.95
C ALA A 107 13.35 11.50 -6.21
N LEU A 108 12.38 12.37 -6.45
CA LEU A 108 10.99 12.00 -6.70
C LEU A 108 10.62 12.24 -8.17
N VAL A 109 10.39 11.16 -8.91
CA VAL A 109 10.04 11.20 -10.33
C VAL A 109 8.61 10.71 -10.53
N PRO A 110 7.74 11.46 -11.25
CA PRO A 110 6.39 10.99 -11.55
C PRO A 110 6.40 9.61 -12.22
N SER A 111 5.54 8.72 -11.74
CA SER A 111 5.37 7.39 -12.30
C SER A 111 3.94 7.18 -12.76
N HIS A 112 3.72 6.10 -13.52
CA HIS A 112 2.38 5.75 -14.00
C HIS A 112 1.65 4.94 -12.92
N GLY A 113 0.31 5.02 -12.96
CA GLY A 113 -0.55 4.26 -12.09
C GLY A 113 -1.19 5.09 -10.97
N HIS A 114 -2.32 4.59 -10.56
CA HIS A 114 -3.14 5.17 -9.51
C HIS A 114 -3.74 4.04 -8.68
N SER A 115 -4.04 4.33 -7.42
CA SER A 115 -4.87 3.49 -6.57
C SER A 115 -5.91 4.35 -5.86
N PHE A 116 -6.90 3.72 -5.30
CA PHE A 116 -7.95 4.41 -4.56
C PHE A 116 -7.98 3.90 -3.12
N CYS A 117 -7.93 4.83 -2.18
CA CYS A 117 -8.15 4.57 -0.76
C CYS A 117 -9.52 5.10 -0.37
N GLU A 118 -10.35 4.28 0.27
CA GLU A 118 -11.69 4.66 0.73
C GLU A 118 -11.70 5.88 1.65
N TRP A 119 -10.59 6.13 2.35
CA TRP A 119 -10.45 7.22 3.32
C TRP A 119 -9.79 8.47 2.74
N LYS A 120 -8.74 8.29 1.93
CA LYS A 120 -7.85 9.38 1.49
C LYS A 120 -8.10 9.83 0.04
N GLY A 121 -8.86 9.04 -0.74
CA GLY A 121 -9.13 9.31 -2.14
C GLY A 121 -8.11 8.68 -3.09
N GLN A 122 -7.89 9.31 -4.25
CA GLN A 122 -7.01 8.78 -5.30
C GLN A 122 -5.55 9.10 -5.01
N ALA A 123 -4.72 8.05 -4.97
CA ALA A 123 -3.27 8.16 -4.90
C ALA A 123 -2.63 8.16 -6.29
N SER A 124 -1.54 8.91 -6.45
CA SER A 124 -0.61 8.87 -7.58
C SER A 124 0.74 8.36 -7.12
N TYR A 125 1.44 7.65 -8.00
CA TYR A 125 2.71 7.00 -7.66
C TYR A 125 3.92 7.77 -8.17
N LEU A 126 5.05 7.54 -7.51
CA LEU A 126 6.35 8.10 -7.84
C LEU A 126 7.38 6.96 -7.87
N ASP A 127 8.33 7.09 -8.77
CA ASP A 127 9.60 6.41 -8.70
C ASP A 127 10.54 7.20 -7.77
N VAL A 128 11.44 6.51 -7.10
CA VAL A 128 12.44 7.14 -6.23
C VAL A 128 13.83 6.90 -6.80
N VAL A 129 14.61 7.95 -6.93
CA VAL A 129 15.97 7.94 -7.46
C VAL A 129 16.95 8.31 -6.35
N GLY A 130 18.00 7.52 -6.20
CA GLY A 130 19.07 7.79 -5.26
C GLY A 130 20.38 7.19 -5.77
N GLY A 131 21.44 8.03 -5.90
CA GLY A 131 22.69 7.59 -6.50
C GLY A 131 22.48 6.87 -7.83
N PRO A 132 23.03 5.65 -8.01
CA PRO A 132 22.85 4.86 -9.24
C PRO A 132 21.53 4.06 -9.27
N LYS A 133 20.69 4.12 -8.23
CA LYS A 133 19.48 3.30 -8.11
C LYS A 133 18.22 4.06 -8.50
N ILE A 134 17.29 3.33 -9.10
CA ILE A 134 15.91 3.76 -9.35
C ILE A 134 15.00 2.68 -8.79
N ALA A 135 14.21 3.03 -7.79
CA ALA A 135 13.16 2.20 -7.25
C ALA A 135 11.80 2.64 -7.83
N ARG A 136 11.12 1.73 -8.56
CA ARG A 136 9.93 2.08 -9.32
C ARG A 136 8.66 1.85 -8.53
N LEU A 137 7.68 2.79 -8.64
CA LEU A 137 6.35 2.70 -8.00
C LEU A 137 6.43 2.53 -6.47
N VAL A 138 7.43 3.14 -5.84
CA VAL A 138 7.76 2.89 -4.43
C VAL A 138 7.33 4.00 -3.49
N ALA A 139 6.87 5.11 -4.03
CA ALA A 139 6.33 6.21 -3.26
C ALA A 139 4.96 6.60 -3.82
N TRP A 140 4.13 7.18 -2.97
CA TRP A 140 2.81 7.65 -3.37
C TRP A 140 2.42 8.92 -2.61
N TYR A 141 1.49 9.66 -3.20
CA TYR A 141 0.92 10.87 -2.60
C TYR A 141 -0.53 11.03 -3.04
N TYR A 142 -1.26 11.87 -2.33
CA TYR A 142 -2.63 12.22 -2.66
C TYR A 142 -2.66 13.66 -3.16
N PRO A 143 -2.85 13.90 -4.49
CA PRO A 143 -2.93 15.26 -5.04
C PRO A 143 -4.09 16.05 -4.45
N ASN A 144 -5.22 15.39 -4.28
CA ASN A 144 -6.46 15.93 -3.74
C ASN A 144 -6.99 14.98 -2.66
N PRO A 145 -6.38 14.96 -1.46
CA PRO A 145 -6.86 14.11 -0.38
C PRO A 145 -8.24 14.57 0.09
N GLU A 146 -9.03 13.62 0.58
CA GLU A 146 -10.30 13.92 1.24
C GLU A 146 -10.11 14.97 2.35
N PRO A 147 -11.11 15.84 2.64
CA PRO A 147 -10.95 16.98 3.53
C PRO A 147 -10.36 16.64 4.90
N HIS A 148 -10.74 15.52 5.48
CA HIS A 148 -10.21 15.06 6.77
C HIS A 148 -8.70 14.81 6.73
N TYR A 149 -8.16 14.45 5.57
CA TYR A 149 -6.74 14.16 5.33
C TYR A 149 -6.02 15.30 4.59
N ALA A 150 -6.58 16.51 4.56
CA ALA A 150 -6.00 17.65 3.83
C ALA A 150 -4.55 17.96 4.24
N ALA A 151 -4.16 17.64 5.47
CA ALA A 151 -2.81 17.87 5.98
C ALA A 151 -1.71 17.07 5.24
N ILE A 152 -2.04 15.90 4.64
CA ILE A 152 -1.06 15.15 3.84
C ILE A 152 -0.90 15.67 2.39
N ARG A 153 -1.63 16.72 2.00
CA ARG A 153 -1.40 17.35 0.69
C ARG A 153 0.03 17.87 0.61
N GLY A 154 0.72 17.56 -0.49
CA GLY A 154 2.13 17.93 -0.65
C GLY A 154 3.11 17.04 0.13
N HIS A 155 2.64 15.95 0.73
CA HIS A 155 3.46 14.96 1.41
C HIS A 155 3.49 13.66 0.61
N VAL A 156 4.54 12.87 0.82
CA VAL A 156 4.84 11.61 0.11
C VAL A 156 5.07 10.52 1.14
N ALA A 157 4.46 9.36 0.93
CA ALA A 157 4.77 8.15 1.67
C ALA A 157 5.62 7.20 0.81
N VAL A 158 6.47 6.39 1.46
CA VAL A 158 7.45 5.53 0.79
C VAL A 158 7.36 4.10 1.33
N TYR A 159 7.42 3.11 0.44
CA TYR A 159 7.59 1.70 0.81
C TYR A 159 9.03 1.45 1.27
N ALA A 160 9.24 1.25 2.56
CA ALA A 160 10.57 1.05 3.12
C ALA A 160 11.28 -0.20 2.58
N VAL A 161 10.54 -1.22 2.16
CA VAL A 161 11.08 -2.49 1.66
C VAL A 161 12.01 -2.35 0.44
N LEU A 162 11.85 -1.28 -0.34
CA LEU A 162 12.62 -1.04 -1.57
C LEU A 162 13.70 0.04 -1.40
N MET A 163 13.82 0.61 -0.21
CA MET A 163 14.90 1.53 0.15
C MET A 163 16.10 0.75 0.69
N ASP A 164 17.29 1.34 0.62
CA ASP A 164 18.46 0.76 1.28
C ASP A 164 18.26 0.80 2.80
N GLU A 165 17.68 1.91 3.28
CA GLU A 165 17.39 2.13 4.69
C GLU A 165 16.32 3.21 4.86
N CYS A 166 15.42 3.00 5.83
CA CYS A 166 14.57 4.02 6.41
C CYS A 166 14.82 4.01 7.92
N LEU A 167 15.03 5.18 8.50
CA LEU A 167 15.26 5.35 9.93
C LEU A 167 14.20 6.27 10.53
N VAL A 168 13.79 5.95 11.75
CA VAL A 168 12.97 6.80 12.64
C VAL A 168 13.75 6.96 13.94
N ASP A 169 14.13 8.18 14.30
CA ASP A 169 14.97 8.50 15.47
C ASP A 169 16.25 7.64 15.53
N GLY A 170 16.84 7.34 14.36
CA GLY A 170 18.03 6.52 14.24
C GLY A 170 17.77 5.01 14.28
N GLU A 171 16.54 4.56 14.56
CA GLU A 171 16.15 3.16 14.52
C GLU A 171 15.80 2.75 13.10
N ARG A 172 16.33 1.59 12.65
CA ARG A 172 16.00 1.02 11.35
C ARG A 172 14.57 0.48 11.33
N VAL A 173 13.79 0.98 10.39
CA VAL A 173 12.41 0.56 10.15
C VAL A 173 12.36 -0.88 9.64
N VAL A 174 11.44 -1.68 10.18
CA VAL A 174 11.01 -2.93 9.58
C VAL A 174 9.77 -2.65 8.74
N PRO A 175 9.80 -2.95 7.41
CA PRO A 175 8.63 -2.77 6.55
C PRO A 175 7.45 -3.62 6.99
N GLN A 176 6.24 -3.10 6.88
CA GLN A 176 5.02 -3.88 7.09
C GLN A 176 5.00 -5.09 6.16
N PRO A 177 4.65 -6.30 6.66
CA PRO A 177 4.59 -7.50 5.85
C PRO A 177 3.50 -7.44 4.77
N GLY A 178 3.60 -8.34 3.76
CA GLY A 178 2.60 -8.54 2.70
C GLY A 178 2.81 -7.69 1.45
N GLY A 179 3.76 -6.74 1.42
CA GLY A 179 4.18 -5.99 0.22
C GLY A 179 3.15 -5.02 -0.37
N PHE A 180 1.92 -5.01 0.14
CA PHE A 180 0.85 -4.10 -0.31
C PHE A 180 0.76 -2.82 0.55
N TYR A 181 1.05 -2.96 1.82
CA TYR A 181 0.94 -1.86 2.79
C TYR A 181 2.29 -1.19 3.02
N GLY A 182 2.27 0.11 3.27
CA GLY A 182 3.48 0.91 3.43
C GLY A 182 3.76 1.37 4.86
N GLY A 183 3.24 0.65 5.84
CA GLY A 183 3.48 0.97 7.25
C GLY A 183 4.92 0.67 7.67
N TRP A 184 5.42 1.43 8.64
CA TRP A 184 6.76 1.37 9.19
C TRP A 184 6.73 0.87 10.62
N ILE A 185 7.40 -0.25 10.89
CA ILE A 185 7.48 -0.86 12.23
C ILE A 185 8.78 -0.43 12.89
N THR A 186 8.67 0.11 14.10
CA THR A 186 9.77 0.41 15.00
C THR A 186 9.54 -0.32 16.33
N SER A 187 10.52 -0.28 17.24
CA SER A 187 10.42 -0.87 18.57
C SER A 187 9.28 -0.27 19.42
N ASN A 188 8.82 0.93 19.06
CA ASN A 188 7.73 1.62 19.76
C ASN A 188 6.33 1.15 19.30
N VAL A 189 6.23 0.34 18.24
CA VAL A 189 4.95 -0.05 17.64
C VAL A 189 4.75 -1.56 17.78
N VAL A 190 3.63 -1.95 18.39
CA VAL A 190 3.37 -3.33 18.74
C VAL A 190 2.17 -3.88 17.97
N GLY A 191 2.32 -5.13 17.50
CA GLY A 191 1.34 -5.85 16.66
C GLY A 191 0.31 -6.68 17.42
N PRO A 192 -0.13 -7.75 16.77
CA PRO A 192 0.28 -8.27 15.46
C PRO A 192 -0.19 -7.37 14.29
N PHE A 193 0.61 -7.35 13.21
CA PHE A 193 0.40 -6.43 12.08
C PHE A 193 -0.34 -7.11 10.93
N ARG A 194 -1.27 -6.39 10.31
CA ARG A 194 -1.89 -6.79 9.05
C ARG A 194 -0.83 -6.94 7.95
N GLY A 195 -1.03 -7.96 7.08
CA GLY A 195 -0.11 -8.31 6.00
C GLY A 195 0.57 -9.67 6.21
N ILE A 196 0.54 -10.21 7.44
CA ILE A 196 0.97 -11.59 7.69
C ILE A 196 -0.07 -12.61 7.15
N PRO A 197 0.30 -13.87 6.88
CA PRO A 197 -0.64 -14.90 6.47
C PRO A 197 -1.84 -15.00 7.42
N GLY A 198 -3.06 -15.05 6.87
CA GLY A 198 -4.30 -15.13 7.63
C GLY A 198 -4.88 -13.81 8.14
N SER A 199 -4.20 -12.69 7.90
CA SER A 199 -4.63 -11.35 8.38
C SER A 199 -5.56 -10.59 7.43
N SER A 200 -5.97 -11.18 6.30
CA SER A 200 -6.77 -10.49 5.28
C SER A 200 -8.12 -9.97 5.78
N GLY A 201 -8.64 -10.54 6.84
CA GLY A 201 -9.91 -10.15 7.46
C GLY A 201 -9.79 -9.22 8.68
N TRP A 202 -8.58 -8.72 9.00
CA TRP A 202 -8.35 -7.85 10.16
C TRP A 202 -8.75 -6.40 9.89
#